data_864cfcc1b0f6fe10b8ca7077a43b6f19
#
_entry.id   864cfcc1b0f6fe10b8ca7077a43b6f19
#
_cell.length_a   1.000
_cell.length_b   1.000
_cell.length_c   1.000
_cell.angle_alpha   90.00
_cell.angle_beta   90.00
_cell.angle_gamma   90.00
#
_symmetry.space_group_name_H-M   'P 1'
#
loop_
_entity.id
_entity.type
_entity.pdbx_description
1 polymer ?
#
loop_
_entity_poly.entity_id
_entity_poly.type
_entity_poly.pdbx_seq_one_letter_code
_entity_poly.pdbx_strand_id
1 'polypeptide(L)'
;QLLNIHRGDKMNYLVAVDTKPIVGPEKVKALQGRESTNFRSGDHTLTLIKTEKGKTMHIQHNVMTPRPYSRMYQLTGTKGFANKYPMEGYSLEPEQVSGDSEINIENLNAHRFVPQEVKAALMEKYKHPIHKELEEKAKTVGGHGGMDFIMDYRMVYCLQKGLPLDMDVYDLA
;
A
#
# COMPACT_ATOMS: atom_id res chain seq x y z
N GLN A 1 -1.60 -3.14 9.65
CA GLN A 1 -0.68 -4.26 9.92
C GLN A 1 0.79 -3.79 9.95
N LEU A 2 1.33 -3.20 8.88
CA LEU A 2 2.76 -2.82 8.79
C LEU A 2 3.23 -1.89 9.91
N LEU A 3 2.40 -0.97 10.36
CA LEU A 3 2.72 0.00 11.40
C LEU A 3 2.29 -0.46 12.79
N ASN A 4 1.67 -1.63 12.92
CA ASN A 4 1.12 -2.17 14.16
C ASN A 4 0.03 -1.28 14.81
N ILE A 5 -0.72 -0.53 14.02
CA ILE A 5 -1.84 0.26 14.53
C ILE A 5 -2.87 -0.70 15.15
N HIS A 6 -3.32 -0.36 16.37
CA HIS A 6 -4.14 -1.19 17.25
C HIS A 6 -3.54 -2.55 17.66
N ARG A 7 -2.28 -2.81 17.27
CA ARG A 7 -1.51 -4.01 17.62
C ARG A 7 -0.17 -3.65 18.27
N GLY A 8 -0.17 -2.69 19.16
CA GLY A 8 1.00 -2.21 19.89
C GLY A 8 1.38 -0.75 19.60
N ASP A 9 0.68 -0.09 18.70
CA ASP A 9 0.73 1.34 18.47
C ASP A 9 -0.69 1.86 18.20
N LYS A 10 -0.92 3.16 18.26
CA LYS A 10 -2.20 3.79 17.91
C LYS A 10 -2.01 5.20 17.34
N MET A 11 -2.99 5.65 16.58
CA MET A 11 -3.01 7.01 16.07
C MET A 11 -3.18 7.97 17.26
N ASN A 12 -2.40 9.04 17.27
CA ASN A 12 -2.45 10.06 18.32
C ASN A 12 -3.25 11.27 17.84
N TYR A 13 -2.77 11.92 16.76
CA TYR A 13 -3.46 13.05 16.15
C TYR A 13 -3.26 13.07 14.65
N LEU A 14 -4.11 13.81 13.97
CA LEU A 14 -3.98 14.08 12.53
C LEU A 14 -4.18 15.57 12.23
N VAL A 15 -3.59 15.98 11.11
CA VAL A 15 -3.84 17.28 10.49
C VAL A 15 -4.20 17.02 9.04
N ALA A 16 -5.29 17.60 8.56
CA ALA A 16 -5.72 17.49 7.18
C ALA A 16 -5.88 18.87 6.55
N VAL A 17 -5.50 18.98 5.28
CA VAL A 17 -5.66 20.17 4.45
C VAL A 17 -6.36 19.75 3.17
N ASP A 18 -7.34 20.51 2.77
CA ASP A 18 -8.17 20.24 1.61
C ASP A 18 -8.13 21.40 0.62
N THR A 19 -8.19 21.10 -0.67
CA THR A 19 -8.38 22.12 -1.71
C THR A 19 -9.87 22.50 -1.80
N LYS A 20 -10.19 23.55 -2.55
CA LYS A 20 -11.59 23.79 -2.93
C LYS A 20 -12.09 22.70 -3.87
N PRO A 21 -13.39 22.36 -3.83
CA PRO A 21 -14.02 21.46 -4.79
C PRO A 21 -14.32 22.22 -6.07
N ILE A 22 -13.52 22.05 -7.09
CA ILE A 22 -13.66 22.72 -8.40
C ILE A 22 -14.08 21.72 -9.47
N VAL A 23 -13.31 20.64 -9.60
CA VAL A 23 -13.50 19.64 -10.67
C VAL A 23 -14.81 18.84 -10.52
N GLY A 24 -15.20 18.54 -9.30
CA GLY A 24 -16.46 17.84 -9.04
C GLY A 24 -17.69 18.58 -9.55
N PRO A 25 -17.89 19.84 -9.13
CA PRO A 25 -18.97 20.70 -9.66
C PRO A 25 -18.93 20.85 -11.19
N GLU A 26 -17.76 21.09 -11.77
CA GLU A 26 -17.60 21.21 -13.22
C GLU A 26 -18.03 19.95 -13.97
N LYS A 27 -17.64 18.78 -13.48
CA LYS A 27 -18.05 17.50 -14.07
C LYS A 27 -19.54 17.27 -13.98
N VAL A 28 -20.18 17.57 -12.85
CA VAL A 28 -21.64 17.47 -12.71
C VAL A 28 -22.34 18.41 -13.70
N LYS A 29 -21.87 19.64 -13.83
CA LYS A 29 -22.39 20.59 -14.81
C LYS A 29 -22.25 20.08 -16.24
N ALA A 30 -21.08 19.55 -16.60
CA ALA A 30 -20.84 19.00 -17.93
C ALA A 30 -21.69 17.76 -18.26
N LEU A 31 -21.89 16.87 -17.29
CA LEU A 31 -22.60 15.60 -17.50
C LEU A 31 -24.11 15.72 -17.35
N GLN A 32 -24.59 16.57 -16.47
CA GLN A 32 -26.00 16.66 -16.08
C GLN A 32 -26.66 18.01 -16.43
N GLY A 33 -25.90 18.98 -16.95
CA GLY A 33 -26.40 20.30 -17.29
C GLY A 33 -26.90 21.14 -16.11
N ARG A 34 -26.56 20.76 -14.88
CA ARG A 34 -26.99 21.45 -13.66
C ARG A 34 -25.85 21.87 -12.78
N GLU A 35 -26.02 22.98 -12.08
CA GLU A 35 -25.10 23.40 -11.02
C GLU A 35 -25.22 22.46 -9.80
N SER A 36 -24.08 22.19 -9.16
CA SER A 36 -24.03 21.45 -7.90
C SER A 36 -23.16 22.20 -6.90
N THR A 37 -23.74 22.52 -5.75
CA THR A 37 -23.07 23.22 -4.66
C THR A 37 -22.77 22.30 -3.46
N ASN A 38 -23.11 21.01 -3.55
CA ASN A 38 -23.09 20.10 -2.42
C ASN A 38 -21.75 19.33 -2.26
N PHE A 39 -20.69 19.75 -2.94
CA PHE A 39 -19.36 19.18 -2.72
C PHE A 39 -18.74 19.78 -1.46
N ARG A 40 -18.53 18.95 -0.45
CA ARG A 40 -17.92 19.35 0.82
C ARG A 40 -16.43 19.04 0.88
N SER A 41 -16.01 17.94 0.26
CA SER A 41 -14.60 17.55 0.17
C SER A 41 -13.96 18.20 -1.04
N GLY A 42 -12.75 18.68 -0.90
CA GLY A 42 -11.97 19.24 -2.00
C GLY A 42 -11.56 18.19 -3.04
N ASP A 43 -10.99 18.67 -4.13
CA ASP A 43 -10.51 17.78 -5.19
C ASP A 43 -9.25 17.00 -4.76
N HIS A 44 -8.49 17.54 -3.80
CA HIS A 44 -7.28 16.93 -3.28
C HIS A 44 -7.18 17.17 -1.77
N THR A 45 -7.07 16.08 -1.02
CA THR A 45 -6.87 16.09 0.44
C THR A 45 -5.50 15.55 0.80
N LEU A 46 -4.79 16.26 1.66
CA LEU A 46 -3.54 15.83 2.29
C LEU A 46 -3.80 15.61 3.78
N THR A 47 -3.43 14.45 4.28
CA THR A 47 -3.55 14.12 5.70
C THR A 47 -2.22 13.63 6.26
N LEU A 48 -1.78 14.22 7.35
CA LEU A 48 -0.63 13.76 8.15
C LEU A 48 -1.14 13.18 9.45
N ILE A 49 -0.73 11.97 9.78
CA ILE A 49 -1.10 11.29 11.02
C ILE A 49 0.16 10.97 11.80
N LYS A 50 0.16 11.26 13.10
CA LYS A 50 1.20 10.89 14.05
C LYS A 50 0.71 9.78 14.96
N THR A 51 1.54 8.74 15.16
CA THR A 51 1.25 7.69 16.13
C THR A 51 1.88 8.00 17.50
N GLU A 52 1.41 7.33 18.54
CA GLU A 52 1.99 7.46 19.90
C GLU A 52 3.45 7.03 19.95
N LYS A 53 3.84 6.00 19.19
CA LYS A 53 5.23 5.53 19.09
C LYS A 53 6.09 6.29 18.09
N GLY A 54 5.59 7.42 17.58
CA GLY A 54 6.37 8.36 16.79
C GLY A 54 6.41 8.07 15.29
N LYS A 55 5.69 7.08 14.79
CA LYS A 55 5.55 6.88 13.34
C LYS A 55 4.67 7.97 12.72
N THR A 56 4.86 8.22 11.44
CA THR A 56 4.04 9.16 10.68
C THR A 56 3.47 8.51 9.43
N MET A 57 2.24 8.88 9.09
CA MET A 57 1.61 8.51 7.83
C MET A 57 1.28 9.78 7.06
N HIS A 58 1.53 9.76 5.76
CA HIS A 58 1.14 10.80 4.82
C HIS A 58 0.16 10.17 3.82
N ILE A 59 -1.07 10.65 3.82
CA ILE A 59 -2.14 10.16 2.94
C ILE A 59 -2.50 11.27 1.97
N GLN A 60 -2.52 10.94 0.68
CA GLN A 60 -3.08 11.78 -0.38
C GLN A 60 -4.35 11.11 -0.91
N HIS A 61 -5.44 11.86 -0.97
CA HIS A 61 -6.67 11.42 -1.62
C HIS A 61 -7.01 12.37 -2.75
N ASN A 62 -7.02 11.85 -3.97
CA ASN A 62 -7.39 12.60 -5.16
C ASN A 62 -7.94 11.64 -6.23
N VAL A 63 -9.23 11.75 -6.53
CA VAL A 63 -9.90 10.91 -7.52
C VAL A 63 -10.56 11.72 -8.64
N MET A 64 -10.50 13.05 -8.55
CA MET A 64 -11.24 13.94 -9.46
C MET A 64 -10.37 14.56 -10.52
N THR A 65 -9.15 14.98 -10.19
CA THR A 65 -8.28 15.69 -11.12
C THR A 65 -7.59 14.75 -12.10
N PRO A 66 -7.27 15.18 -13.33
CA PRO A 66 -6.49 14.38 -14.26
C PRO A 66 -5.08 14.14 -13.70
N ARG A 67 -4.72 12.88 -13.58
CA ARG A 67 -3.37 12.46 -13.18
C ARG A 67 -3.14 10.98 -13.54
N PRO A 68 -1.90 10.55 -13.74
CA PRO A 68 -1.60 9.14 -13.88
C PRO A 68 -2.10 8.35 -12.67
N TYR A 69 -2.61 7.15 -12.92
CA TYR A 69 -3.04 6.26 -11.84
C TYR A 69 -1.87 5.98 -10.91
N SER A 70 -2.09 6.20 -9.61
CA SER A 70 -1.10 5.90 -8.58
C SER A 70 -1.81 5.68 -7.25
N ARG A 71 -1.41 4.64 -6.55
CA ARG A 71 -1.76 4.46 -5.14
C ARG A 71 -0.67 5.03 -4.21
N MET A 72 0.41 5.56 -4.75
CA MET A 72 1.54 6.18 -4.05
C MET A 72 1.90 5.44 -2.75
N TYR A 73 2.20 4.15 -2.90
CA TYR A 73 2.49 3.29 -1.76
C TYR A 73 3.99 3.35 -1.46
N GLN A 74 4.34 3.98 -0.34
CA GLN A 74 5.72 4.12 0.13
C GLN A 74 5.81 3.70 1.59
N LEU A 75 6.88 3.00 1.93
CA LEU A 75 7.22 2.64 3.29
C LEU A 75 8.68 2.96 3.54
N THR A 76 8.95 3.81 4.55
CA THR A 76 10.30 4.15 4.98
C THR A 76 10.55 3.55 6.36
N GLY A 77 11.58 2.75 6.48
CA GLY A 77 12.06 2.19 7.73
C GLY A 77 13.48 2.65 8.05
N THR A 78 14.00 2.24 9.19
CA THR A 78 15.37 2.58 9.62
C THR A 78 16.46 1.88 8.82
N LYS A 79 16.12 0.83 8.09
CA LYS A 79 17.07 -0.03 7.38
C LYS A 79 16.67 -0.29 5.93
N GLY A 80 15.66 0.40 5.43
CA GLY A 80 15.22 0.25 4.06
C GLY A 80 14.01 1.10 3.70
N PHE A 81 13.76 1.12 2.42
CA PHE A 81 12.68 1.84 1.78
C PHE A 81 12.00 0.96 0.74
N ALA A 82 10.69 1.03 0.65
CA ALA A 82 9.92 0.38 -0.39
C ALA A 82 9.00 1.38 -1.09
N ASN A 83 8.94 1.31 -2.42
CA ASN A 83 8.10 2.15 -3.25
C ASN A 83 7.39 1.32 -4.31
N LYS A 84 6.11 1.61 -4.57
CA LYS A 84 5.36 0.92 -5.63
C LYS A 84 5.02 1.81 -6.82
N TYR A 85 4.76 3.09 -6.61
CA TYR A 85 4.36 4.02 -7.68
C TYR A 85 5.21 5.29 -7.65
N PRO A 86 5.62 5.85 -8.81
CA PRO A 86 5.39 5.35 -10.17
C PRO A 86 6.30 4.16 -10.53
N MET A 87 7.39 3.95 -9.82
CA MET A 87 8.31 2.82 -10.01
C MET A 87 8.26 1.91 -8.79
N GLU A 88 8.28 0.62 -9.03
CA GLU A 88 8.40 -0.36 -7.96
C GLU A 88 9.87 -0.68 -7.70
N GLY A 89 10.30 -0.46 -6.46
CA GLY A 89 11.67 -0.70 -6.05
C GLY A 89 11.87 -0.71 -4.55
N TYR A 90 13.00 -1.25 -4.15
CA TYR A 90 13.45 -1.30 -2.76
C TYR A 90 14.82 -0.66 -2.65
N SER A 91 15.11 -0.05 -1.50
CA SER A 91 16.44 0.38 -1.10
C SER A 91 16.72 -0.20 0.28
N LEU A 92 17.87 -0.83 0.47
CA LEU A 92 18.18 -1.56 1.69
C LEU A 92 19.59 -1.23 2.16
N GLU A 93 19.79 -1.16 3.47
CA GLU A 93 21.14 -1.21 4.03
C GLU A 93 21.76 -2.59 3.68
N PRO A 94 23.00 -2.65 3.16
CA PRO A 94 23.61 -3.90 2.70
C PRO A 94 23.60 -5.01 3.75
N GLU A 95 23.72 -4.66 5.03
CA GLU A 95 23.72 -5.61 6.14
C GLU A 95 22.42 -6.41 6.28
N GLN A 96 21.31 -5.90 5.71
CA GLN A 96 20.00 -6.59 5.76
C GLN A 96 20.00 -7.88 4.93
N VAL A 97 20.91 -7.99 3.98
CA VAL A 97 21.00 -9.12 3.05
C VAL A 97 22.41 -9.76 3.03
N SER A 98 23.32 -9.31 3.88
CA SER A 98 24.72 -9.77 3.92
C SER A 98 24.89 -11.24 4.28
N GLY A 99 23.91 -11.87 4.91
CA GLY A 99 23.92 -13.31 5.22
C GLY A 99 23.30 -14.18 4.12
N ASP A 100 22.87 -13.60 3.02
CA ASP A 100 22.18 -14.29 1.94
C ASP A 100 23.16 -14.60 0.81
N SER A 101 23.56 -15.87 0.68
CA SER A 101 24.50 -16.31 -0.35
C SER A 101 23.95 -16.19 -1.79
N GLU A 102 22.65 -16.01 -1.94
CA GLU A 102 21.98 -15.85 -3.24
C GLU A 102 21.96 -14.39 -3.71
N ILE A 103 22.29 -13.45 -2.83
CA ILE A 103 22.23 -12.02 -3.12
C ILE A 103 23.63 -11.43 -3.16
N ASN A 104 24.05 -10.94 -4.33
CA ASN A 104 25.29 -10.17 -4.46
C ASN A 104 25.12 -8.78 -3.87
N ILE A 105 25.84 -8.48 -2.79
CA ILE A 105 25.77 -7.22 -2.05
C ILE A 105 26.82 -6.18 -2.49
N GLU A 106 27.78 -6.52 -3.33
CA GLU A 106 28.93 -5.65 -3.67
C GLU A 106 28.53 -4.27 -4.20
N ASN A 107 27.39 -4.20 -4.90
CA ASN A 107 26.90 -2.96 -5.51
C ASN A 107 25.68 -2.39 -4.80
N LEU A 108 25.31 -2.90 -3.63
CA LEU A 108 24.17 -2.37 -2.89
C LEU A 108 24.54 -1.05 -2.19
N ASN A 109 23.59 -0.13 -2.25
CA ASN A 109 23.71 1.18 -1.62
C ASN A 109 22.32 1.63 -1.16
N ALA A 110 22.19 1.96 0.11
CA ALA A 110 20.93 2.38 0.71
C ALA A 110 20.27 3.62 0.05
N HIS A 111 21.04 4.40 -0.71
CA HIS A 111 20.56 5.58 -1.44
C HIS A 111 20.17 5.29 -2.90
N ARG A 112 20.16 4.03 -3.31
CA ARG A 112 19.75 3.61 -4.67
C ARG A 112 18.78 2.44 -4.56
N PHE A 113 17.92 2.31 -5.56
CA PHE A 113 17.14 1.09 -5.69
C PHE A 113 18.06 -0.11 -5.95
N VAL A 114 17.74 -1.22 -5.32
CA VAL A 114 18.46 -2.48 -5.56
C VAL A 114 18.37 -2.87 -7.04
N PRO A 115 19.41 -3.51 -7.61
CA PRO A 115 19.36 -4.05 -8.95
C PRO A 115 18.20 -5.00 -9.17
N GLN A 116 17.76 -5.16 -10.42
CA GLN A 116 16.56 -5.95 -10.76
C GLN A 116 16.70 -7.43 -10.36
N GLU A 117 17.89 -8.01 -10.48
CA GLU A 117 18.19 -9.36 -10.05
C GLU A 117 18.04 -9.54 -8.53
N VAL A 118 18.53 -8.58 -7.75
CA VAL A 118 18.38 -8.57 -6.28
C VAL A 118 16.91 -8.42 -5.90
N LYS A 119 16.18 -7.53 -6.59
CA LYS A 119 14.73 -7.37 -6.39
C LYS A 119 14.01 -8.69 -6.65
N ALA A 120 14.31 -9.37 -7.75
CA ALA A 120 13.67 -10.64 -8.10
C ALA A 120 13.95 -11.73 -7.05
N ALA A 121 15.20 -11.86 -6.60
CA ALA A 121 15.59 -12.80 -5.55
C ALA A 121 14.83 -12.52 -4.23
N LEU A 122 14.77 -11.26 -3.81
CA LEU A 122 14.02 -10.86 -2.60
C LEU A 122 12.52 -11.17 -2.74
N MET A 123 11.92 -10.86 -3.87
CA MET A 123 10.50 -11.13 -4.11
C MET A 123 10.18 -12.63 -4.05
N GLU A 124 11.02 -13.48 -4.63
CA GLU A 124 10.82 -14.94 -4.58
C GLU A 124 11.06 -15.49 -3.17
N LYS A 125 12.11 -15.04 -2.50
CA LYS A 125 12.45 -15.46 -1.13
C LYS A 125 11.34 -15.15 -0.14
N TYR A 126 10.81 -13.94 -0.18
CA TYR A 126 9.78 -13.46 0.75
C TYR A 126 8.35 -13.63 0.24
N LYS A 127 8.15 -14.32 -0.88
CA LYS A 127 6.82 -14.66 -1.37
C LYS A 127 6.07 -15.47 -0.33
N HIS A 128 4.88 -14.99 0.04
CA HIS A 128 4.07 -15.65 1.07
C HIS A 128 3.72 -17.09 0.69
N PRO A 129 3.78 -18.08 1.61
CA PRO A 129 3.49 -19.49 1.30
C PRO A 129 2.16 -19.70 0.60
N ILE A 130 1.08 -19.05 1.06
CA ILE A 130 -0.24 -19.15 0.43
C ILE A 130 -0.24 -18.65 -1.02
N HIS A 131 0.59 -17.66 -1.33
CA HIS A 131 0.72 -17.19 -2.71
C HIS A 131 1.44 -18.23 -3.57
N LYS A 132 2.49 -18.86 -3.05
CA LYS A 132 3.18 -19.95 -3.76
C LYS A 132 2.25 -21.13 -4.02
N GLU A 133 1.39 -21.46 -3.06
CA GLU A 133 0.43 -22.57 -3.15
C GLU A 133 -0.70 -22.30 -4.16
N LEU A 134 -1.24 -21.08 -4.16
CA LEU A 134 -2.50 -20.76 -4.86
C LEU A 134 -2.32 -19.95 -6.15
N GLU A 135 -1.12 -19.50 -6.48
CA GLU A 135 -0.87 -18.56 -7.57
C GLU A 135 -1.49 -19.01 -8.90
N GLU A 136 -1.25 -20.25 -9.31
CA GLU A 136 -1.75 -20.77 -10.58
C GLU A 136 -3.28 -20.83 -10.60
N LYS A 137 -3.89 -21.30 -9.52
CA LYS A 137 -5.34 -21.34 -9.38
C LYS A 137 -5.94 -19.95 -9.36
N ALA A 138 -5.32 -19.03 -8.63
CA ALA A 138 -5.74 -17.65 -8.54
C ALA A 138 -5.72 -16.94 -9.90
N LYS A 139 -4.69 -17.15 -10.70
CA LYS A 139 -4.62 -16.63 -12.09
C LYS A 139 -5.77 -17.14 -12.96
N THR A 140 -6.14 -18.42 -12.81
CA THR A 140 -7.22 -19.04 -13.58
C THR A 140 -8.59 -18.48 -13.19
N VAL A 141 -8.84 -18.27 -11.90
CA VAL A 141 -10.12 -17.72 -11.41
C VAL A 141 -10.25 -16.24 -11.75
N GLY A 142 -9.15 -15.49 -11.73
CA GLY A 142 -9.11 -14.05 -12.01
C GLY A 142 -9.40 -13.16 -10.80
N GLY A 143 -9.88 -11.94 -11.05
CA GLY A 143 -10.08 -10.91 -10.03
C GLY A 143 -8.76 -10.26 -9.60
N HIS A 144 -8.45 -9.05 -10.16
CA HIS A 144 -7.23 -8.28 -9.90
C HIS A 144 -5.93 -9.11 -9.95
N GLY A 145 -5.81 -9.97 -11.00
CA GLY A 145 -4.66 -10.87 -11.15
C GLY A 145 -4.63 -12.03 -10.14
N GLY A 146 -5.77 -12.42 -9.59
CA GLY A 146 -5.91 -13.51 -8.63
C GLY A 146 -5.91 -13.06 -7.16
N MET A 147 -5.73 -11.77 -6.90
CA MET A 147 -5.70 -11.24 -5.53
C MET A 147 -7.02 -11.48 -4.80
N ASP A 148 -8.15 -11.22 -5.45
CA ASP A 148 -9.47 -11.37 -4.85
C ASP A 148 -9.71 -12.84 -4.45
N PHE A 149 -9.35 -13.78 -5.33
CA PHE A 149 -9.45 -15.20 -5.02
C PHE A 149 -8.63 -15.61 -3.79
N ILE A 150 -7.38 -15.16 -3.68
CA ILE A 150 -6.51 -15.49 -2.52
C ILE A 150 -7.07 -14.91 -1.24
N MET A 151 -7.60 -13.69 -1.28
CA MET A 151 -8.20 -13.03 -0.14
C MET A 151 -9.44 -13.77 0.36
N ASP A 152 -10.37 -14.12 -0.52
CA ASP A 152 -11.58 -14.86 -0.19
C ASP A 152 -11.25 -16.28 0.31
N TYR A 153 -10.34 -16.97 -0.37
CA TYR A 153 -9.86 -18.29 0.06
C TYR A 153 -9.32 -18.23 1.49
N ARG A 154 -8.49 -17.24 1.80
CA ARG A 154 -7.90 -17.09 3.13
C ARG A 154 -8.95 -16.82 4.19
N MET A 155 -9.94 -15.98 3.92
CA MET A 155 -11.06 -15.74 4.82
C MET A 155 -11.84 -17.01 5.11
N VAL A 156 -12.25 -17.74 4.08
CA VAL A 156 -12.98 -19.01 4.21
C VAL A 156 -12.16 -20.05 4.98
N TYR A 157 -10.87 -20.17 4.67
CA TYR A 157 -9.97 -21.08 5.37
C TYR A 157 -9.88 -20.78 6.88
N CYS A 158 -9.72 -19.50 7.24
CA CYS A 158 -9.69 -19.10 8.66
C CYS A 158 -11.00 -19.43 9.37
N LEU A 159 -12.14 -19.14 8.75
CA LEU A 159 -13.45 -19.47 9.32
C LEU A 159 -13.65 -20.98 9.52
N GLN A 160 -13.28 -21.79 8.52
CA GLN A 160 -13.41 -23.25 8.59
C GLN A 160 -12.50 -23.89 9.65
N LYS A 161 -11.33 -23.30 9.90
CA LYS A 161 -10.34 -23.80 10.85
C LYS A 161 -10.42 -23.17 12.24
N GLY A 162 -11.32 -22.21 12.45
CA GLY A 162 -11.41 -21.47 13.70
C GLY A 162 -10.18 -20.61 13.98
N LEU A 163 -9.49 -20.16 12.94
CA LEU A 163 -8.31 -19.29 13.04
C LEU A 163 -8.72 -17.81 13.07
N PRO A 164 -7.91 -16.94 13.69
CA PRO A 164 -8.10 -15.50 13.57
C PRO A 164 -8.06 -15.06 12.10
N LEU A 165 -8.89 -14.11 11.75
CA LEU A 165 -8.83 -13.47 10.43
C LEU A 165 -7.54 -12.62 10.32
N ASP A 166 -6.99 -12.54 9.09
CA ASP A 166 -5.79 -11.76 8.82
C ASP A 166 -6.04 -10.24 8.92
N MET A 167 -7.29 -9.83 8.71
CA MET A 167 -7.76 -8.45 8.87
C MET A 167 -9.01 -8.42 9.74
N ASP A 168 -9.16 -7.36 10.50
CA ASP A 168 -10.33 -7.08 11.33
C ASP A 168 -10.80 -5.63 11.16
N VAL A 169 -11.85 -5.24 11.88
CA VAL A 169 -12.43 -3.91 11.81
C VAL A 169 -11.42 -2.79 12.12
N TYR A 170 -10.42 -3.05 12.92
CA TYR A 170 -9.39 -2.08 13.29
C TYR A 170 -8.35 -1.83 12.19
N ASP A 171 -8.30 -2.65 11.15
CA ASP A 171 -7.46 -2.38 9.97
C ASP A 171 -8.09 -1.33 9.04
N LEU A 172 -9.37 -0.99 9.25
CA LEU A 172 -10.12 0.03 8.50
C LEU A 172 -10.27 1.35 9.28
N ALA A 173 -9.87 1.38 10.53
CA ALA A 173 -10.04 2.55 11.41
C ALA A 173 -8.94 3.59 11.21
#